data_71dda47994e6b7c721ddcc08baea92e0
#
_entry.id   71dda47994e6b7c721ddcc08baea92e0
#
_cell.length_a   1.000
_cell.length_b   1.000
_cell.length_c   1.000
_cell.angle_alpha   90.00
_cell.angle_beta   90.00
_cell.angle_gamma   90.00
#
_symmetry.space_group_name_H-M   'P 1'
#
loop_
_entity.id
_entity.type
_entity.pdbx_description
1 polymer ?
#
loop_
_entity_poly.entity_id
_entity_poly.type
_entity_poly.pdbx_seq_one_letter_code
_entity_poly.pdbx_strand_id
1 'polypeptide(L)'
;MQKPLIALAVLAACGTALAQSSVTIYGAVDNSFTRVTNKGGASASGLSSGGGGSIGSKLGFKGDEDLGGGLKASFKLEMGLETSSGANGVPGSPNNVAIVAPGGGLRFDRAAYVALSGGFGEVRLGRDLVASFINDVIYDPFLTYGVGSSLNFPLGVVADAKSAASLFRVSNAVSYFTPNFGG
;
A
#
# COMPACT_ATOMS: atom_id res chain seq x y z
N MET A 1 -15.89 52.78 11.43
CA MET A 1 -16.81 51.61 11.49
C MET A 1 -16.53 50.52 10.44
N GLN A 2 -15.63 50.69 9.43
CA GLN A 2 -15.32 49.68 8.40
C GLN A 2 -14.35 48.58 8.85
N LYS A 3 -13.44 48.87 9.79
CA LYS A 3 -12.43 47.90 10.27
C LYS A 3 -13.02 46.65 10.94
N PRO A 4 -14.06 46.71 11.80
CA PRO A 4 -14.65 45.53 12.40
C PRO A 4 -15.45 44.68 11.41
N LEU A 5 -16.02 45.31 10.36
CA LEU A 5 -16.74 44.57 9.31
C LEU A 5 -15.79 43.74 8.43
N ILE A 6 -14.60 44.25 8.15
CA ILE A 6 -13.57 43.52 7.40
C ILE A 6 -13.05 42.34 8.23
N ALA A 7 -12.82 42.56 9.52
CA ALA A 7 -12.41 41.48 10.43
C ALA A 7 -13.46 40.35 10.53
N LEU A 8 -14.75 40.74 10.60
CA LEU A 8 -15.86 39.79 10.65
C LEU A 8 -16.01 39.01 9.32
N ALA A 9 -15.81 39.68 8.17
CA ALA A 9 -15.84 39.03 6.86
C ALA A 9 -14.68 38.07 6.67
N VAL A 10 -13.48 38.38 7.16
CA VAL A 10 -12.32 37.46 7.15
C VAL A 10 -12.57 36.28 8.07
N LEU A 11 -13.11 36.46 9.27
CA LEU A 11 -13.48 35.36 10.16
C LEU A 11 -14.57 34.46 9.56
N ALA A 12 -15.57 35.04 8.89
CA ALA A 12 -16.61 34.27 8.21
C ALA A 12 -16.06 33.48 7.00
N ALA A 13 -15.10 34.04 6.27
CA ALA A 13 -14.42 33.32 5.17
C ALA A 13 -13.50 32.19 5.65
N CYS A 14 -12.89 32.35 6.81
CA CYS A 14 -12.11 31.27 7.44
C CYS A 14 -12.99 30.16 8.06
N GLY A 15 -14.25 30.47 8.41
CA GLY A 15 -15.16 29.51 9.06
C GLY A 15 -15.80 28.47 8.13
N THR A 16 -15.67 28.60 6.81
CA THR A 16 -16.27 27.68 5.83
C THR A 16 -15.31 26.62 5.30
N ALA A 17 -14.04 26.70 5.65
CA ALA A 17 -13.08 25.61 5.39
C ALA A 17 -13.18 24.56 6.50
N LEU A 18 -14.35 23.95 6.70
CA LEU A 18 -14.44 22.66 7.36
C LEU A 18 -13.92 21.63 6.35
N ALA A 19 -12.61 21.55 6.23
CA ALA A 19 -11.97 20.43 5.60
C ALA A 19 -12.47 19.18 6.32
N GLN A 20 -13.33 18.42 5.68
CA GLN A 20 -13.87 17.19 6.26
C GLN A 20 -12.79 16.13 6.15
N SER A 21 -11.80 16.21 7.02
CA SER A 21 -10.74 15.23 7.14
C SER A 21 -11.36 13.89 7.51
N SER A 22 -11.21 12.90 6.67
CA SER A 22 -11.70 11.56 6.94
C SER A 22 -10.52 10.60 7.11
N VAL A 23 -10.49 9.90 8.24
CA VAL A 23 -9.55 8.80 8.44
C VAL A 23 -10.33 7.50 8.45
N THR A 24 -9.97 6.60 7.54
CA THR A 24 -10.58 5.28 7.42
C THR A 24 -9.57 4.23 7.87
N ILE A 25 -9.99 3.37 8.77
CA ILE A 25 -9.30 2.12 9.11
C ILE A 25 -9.85 1.03 8.21
N TYR A 26 -8.99 0.27 7.57
CA TYR A 26 -9.38 -0.82 6.69
C TYR A 26 -8.44 -2.01 6.84
N GLY A 27 -8.88 -3.17 6.38
CA GLY A 27 -8.03 -4.35 6.42
C GLY A 27 -8.69 -5.56 5.78
N ALA A 28 -7.94 -6.62 5.75
CA ALA A 28 -8.37 -7.95 5.33
C ALA A 28 -7.58 -9.00 6.10
N VAL A 29 -8.25 -10.09 6.42
CA VAL A 29 -7.63 -11.27 7.04
C VAL A 29 -7.91 -12.45 6.13
N ASP A 30 -6.86 -13.08 5.66
CA ASP A 30 -6.91 -14.27 4.81
C ASP A 30 -5.93 -15.32 5.35
N ASN A 31 -6.38 -16.54 5.42
CA ASN A 31 -5.55 -17.67 5.81
C ASN A 31 -6.00 -18.90 5.02
N SER A 32 -5.06 -19.58 4.40
CA SER A 32 -5.30 -20.74 3.56
C SER A 32 -4.52 -21.95 4.04
N PHE A 33 -5.07 -23.13 3.83
CA PHE A 33 -4.30 -24.36 3.93
C PHE A 33 -3.71 -24.70 2.56
N THR A 34 -2.40 -24.71 2.49
CA THR A 34 -1.68 -24.93 1.23
C THR A 34 -0.93 -26.25 1.30
N ARG A 35 -1.03 -27.05 0.22
CA ARG A 35 -0.19 -28.22 0.00
C ARG A 35 0.57 -28.05 -1.31
N VAL A 36 1.88 -28.12 -1.22
CA VAL A 36 2.77 -28.07 -2.39
C VAL A 36 3.44 -29.43 -2.53
N THR A 37 3.41 -29.99 -3.74
CA THR A 37 4.08 -31.23 -4.09
C THR A 37 5.09 -30.96 -5.19
N ASN A 38 6.35 -31.24 -4.96
CA ASN A 38 7.41 -31.09 -5.94
C ASN A 38 7.46 -32.30 -6.89
N LYS A 39 8.03 -32.11 -8.08
CA LYS A 39 8.19 -33.14 -9.10
C LYS A 39 8.93 -34.40 -8.61
N GLY A 40 9.74 -34.28 -7.56
CA GLY A 40 10.44 -35.42 -6.91
C GLY A 40 9.61 -36.11 -5.82
N GLY A 41 8.31 -35.83 -5.67
CA GLY A 41 7.43 -36.50 -4.71
C GLY A 41 7.45 -35.94 -3.28
N ALA A 42 8.38 -35.06 -2.95
CA ALA A 42 8.36 -34.37 -1.66
C ALA A 42 7.17 -33.40 -1.59
N SER A 43 6.41 -33.46 -0.51
CA SER A 43 5.28 -32.56 -0.29
C SER A 43 5.41 -31.84 1.04
N ALA A 44 5.00 -30.59 1.07
CA ALA A 44 4.82 -29.79 2.29
C ALA A 44 3.40 -29.27 2.35
N SER A 45 2.83 -29.20 3.54
CA SER A 45 1.52 -28.62 3.75
C SER A 45 1.50 -27.81 5.04
N GLY A 46 0.70 -26.74 5.07
CA GLY A 46 0.60 -25.86 6.22
C GLY A 46 -0.39 -24.74 6.01
N LEU A 47 -0.61 -23.99 7.07
CA LEU A 47 -1.32 -22.73 6.99
C LEU A 47 -0.42 -21.68 6.33
N SER A 48 -0.99 -20.89 5.46
CA SER A 48 -0.30 -19.80 4.74
C SER A 48 -1.13 -18.55 4.80
N SER A 49 -0.48 -17.46 5.15
CA SER A 49 -1.05 -16.12 5.09
C SER A 49 -0.43 -15.36 3.91
N GLY A 50 -1.22 -14.64 3.18
CA GLY A 50 -0.72 -13.81 2.07
C GLY A 50 -0.70 -14.50 0.72
N GLY A 51 0.42 -15.08 0.28
CA GLY A 51 0.59 -15.56 -1.10
C GLY A 51 -0.24 -16.77 -1.50
N GLY A 52 -0.69 -17.60 -0.57
CA GLY A 52 -1.44 -18.82 -0.86
C GLY A 52 -2.96 -18.67 -0.89
N GLY A 53 -3.48 -17.55 -0.45
CA GLY A 53 -4.93 -17.27 -0.35
C GLY A 53 -5.45 -16.40 -1.49
N SER A 54 -6.53 -15.72 -1.21
CA SER A 54 -7.21 -14.82 -2.16
C SER A 54 -6.75 -13.37 -2.04
N ILE A 55 -6.22 -12.97 -0.89
CA ILE A 55 -5.76 -11.60 -0.63
C ILE A 55 -4.66 -11.61 0.44
N GLY A 56 -3.71 -10.70 0.35
CA GLY A 56 -2.73 -10.53 1.42
C GLY A 56 -3.35 -9.92 2.66
N SER A 57 -3.21 -10.60 3.81
CA SER A 57 -3.67 -10.09 5.10
C SER A 57 -2.99 -8.77 5.42
N LYS A 58 -3.78 -7.78 5.84
CA LYS A 58 -3.31 -6.41 6.03
C LYS A 58 -4.18 -5.61 6.97
N LEU A 59 -3.59 -4.61 7.58
CA LEU A 59 -4.27 -3.54 8.30
C LEU A 59 -3.75 -2.20 7.80
N GLY A 60 -4.62 -1.24 7.57
CA GLY A 60 -4.23 0.06 7.06
C GLY A 60 -5.06 1.21 7.57
N PHE A 61 -4.49 2.39 7.40
CA PHE A 61 -5.09 3.68 7.65
C PHE A 61 -4.94 4.52 6.39
N LYS A 62 -5.98 5.18 5.98
CA LYS A 62 -5.93 6.16 4.89
C LYS A 62 -6.79 7.35 5.25
N GLY A 63 -6.44 8.49 4.73
CA GLY A 63 -7.20 9.71 4.93
C GLY A 63 -7.03 10.65 3.76
N ASP A 64 -8.06 11.45 3.56
CA ASP A 64 -8.13 12.47 2.54
C ASP A 64 -8.53 13.80 3.19
N GLU A 65 -7.95 14.90 2.72
CA GLU A 65 -8.27 16.26 3.12
C GLU A 65 -8.42 17.12 1.87
N ASP A 66 -9.55 17.78 1.75
CA ASP A 66 -9.79 18.76 0.69
C ASP A 66 -9.11 20.09 1.08
N LEU A 67 -8.15 20.51 0.26
CA LEU A 67 -7.42 21.76 0.45
C LEU A 67 -8.08 22.95 -0.25
N GLY A 68 -9.20 22.71 -0.93
CA GLY A 68 -9.87 23.71 -1.75
C GLY A 68 -9.24 23.88 -3.14
N GLY A 69 -9.93 24.57 -4.03
CA GLY A 69 -9.44 24.82 -5.40
C GLY A 69 -9.22 23.55 -6.24
N GLY A 70 -9.80 22.42 -5.88
CA GLY A 70 -9.60 21.12 -6.54
C GLY A 70 -8.31 20.40 -6.11
N LEU A 71 -7.64 20.88 -5.07
CA LEU A 71 -6.48 20.23 -4.48
C LEU A 71 -6.90 19.33 -3.31
N LYS A 72 -6.29 18.16 -3.21
CA LYS A 72 -6.49 17.21 -2.14
C LYS A 72 -5.17 16.66 -1.62
N ALA A 73 -4.98 16.68 -0.31
CA ALA A 73 -3.93 15.94 0.37
C ALA A 73 -4.46 14.58 0.79
N SER A 74 -3.62 13.56 0.73
CA SER A 74 -3.97 12.23 1.23
C SER A 74 -2.77 11.53 1.86
N PHE A 75 -3.06 10.51 2.65
CA PHE A 75 -2.05 9.61 3.16
C PHE A 75 -2.53 8.17 3.15
N LYS A 76 -1.57 7.26 3.11
CA LYS A 76 -1.82 5.83 3.28
C LYS A 76 -0.71 5.19 4.10
N LEU A 77 -1.11 4.47 5.14
CA LEU A 77 -0.25 3.62 5.96
C LEU A 77 -0.84 2.21 5.93
N GLU A 78 -0.09 1.22 5.46
CA GLU A 78 -0.56 -0.17 5.36
C GLU A 78 0.52 -1.14 5.81
N MET A 79 0.17 -2.01 6.75
CA MET A 79 1.03 -3.07 7.26
C MET A 79 0.53 -4.44 6.82
N GLY A 80 1.44 -5.36 6.54
CA GLY A 80 1.13 -6.77 6.36
C GLY A 80 0.87 -7.45 7.71
N LEU A 81 0.01 -8.44 7.69
CA LEU A 81 -0.27 -9.31 8.82
C LEU A 81 0.07 -10.75 8.43
N GLU A 82 0.80 -11.45 9.30
CA GLU A 82 1.03 -12.88 9.16
C GLU A 82 0.08 -13.62 10.10
N THR A 83 -1.07 -14.01 9.58
CA THR A 83 -2.16 -14.57 10.39
C THR A 83 -1.90 -16.01 10.84
N SER A 84 -0.95 -16.71 10.24
CA SER A 84 -0.57 -18.06 10.65
C SER A 84 0.31 -18.05 11.91
N SER A 85 1.04 -16.97 12.16
CA SER A 85 1.98 -16.86 13.29
C SER A 85 1.69 -15.70 14.23
N GLY A 86 0.81 -14.78 13.84
CA GLY A 86 0.57 -13.53 14.58
C GLY A 86 1.67 -12.47 14.41
N ALA A 87 2.65 -12.70 13.54
CA ALA A 87 3.69 -11.72 13.26
C ALA A 87 3.14 -10.53 12.46
N ASN A 88 3.78 -9.40 12.55
CA ASN A 88 3.52 -8.25 11.71
C ASN A 88 4.60 -8.10 10.63
N GLY A 89 4.17 -7.63 9.47
CA GLY A 89 5.05 -7.44 8.33
C GLY A 89 5.30 -8.72 7.53
N VAL A 90 5.71 -8.54 6.27
CA VAL A 90 6.12 -9.66 5.42
C VAL A 90 7.58 -9.95 5.71
N PRO A 91 7.95 -11.17 6.14
CA PRO A 91 9.34 -11.55 6.26
C PRO A 91 10.05 -11.35 4.92
N GLY A 92 11.10 -10.54 4.89
CA GLY A 92 11.91 -10.36 3.69
C GLY A 92 11.47 -9.23 2.76
N SER A 93 10.78 -8.21 3.22
CA SER A 93 10.56 -7.00 2.43
C SER A 93 11.69 -5.97 2.65
N PRO A 94 12.81 -6.10 1.98
CA PRO A 94 13.89 -5.15 2.09
C PRO A 94 13.91 -4.29 0.85
N ASN A 95 13.34 -3.09 0.92
CA ASN A 95 13.88 -2.06 0.09
C ASN A 95 14.58 -1.05 0.97
N ASN A 96 15.87 -0.98 0.80
CA ASN A 96 16.80 -0.03 1.39
C ASN A 96 16.98 -0.10 2.87
N VAL A 97 16.88 -1.29 3.45
CA VAL A 97 17.45 -1.38 4.74
C VAL A 97 17.88 -2.65 5.19
N ALA A 98 19.10 -2.62 5.48
CA ALA A 98 19.57 -3.11 6.72
C ALA A 98 18.51 -2.79 7.76
N ILE A 99 17.83 -3.67 8.24
CA ILE A 99 17.35 -3.69 9.57
C ILE A 99 16.16 -4.56 9.67
N VAL A 100 16.46 -5.72 9.89
CA VAL A 100 15.71 -6.42 10.88
C VAL A 100 16.34 -6.07 12.21
N ALA A 101 15.91 -5.01 12.84
CA ALA A 101 16.06 -4.96 14.26
C ALA A 101 15.14 -6.06 14.82
N PRO A 102 15.65 -6.96 15.67
CA PRO A 102 14.80 -7.81 16.47
C PRO A 102 14.14 -6.91 17.52
N GLY A 103 12.94 -6.46 17.21
CA GLY A 103 12.21 -5.54 18.09
C GLY A 103 10.86 -5.27 17.47
N GLY A 104 9.83 -5.95 17.96
CA GLY A 104 8.49 -5.84 17.46
C GLY A 104 7.96 -4.41 17.57
N GLY A 105 7.58 -3.83 16.45
CA GLY A 105 6.89 -2.56 16.35
C GLY A 105 5.97 -2.57 15.14
N LEU A 106 5.02 -1.66 15.10
CA LEU A 106 4.17 -1.45 13.94
C LEU A 106 5.04 -1.05 12.73
N ARG A 107 4.95 -1.80 11.65
CA ARG A 107 5.71 -1.55 10.41
C ARG A 107 4.75 -1.42 9.25
N PHE A 108 4.70 -0.26 8.65
CA PHE A 108 3.91 -0.02 7.44
C PHE A 108 4.72 -0.42 6.20
N ASP A 109 4.99 -1.70 6.09
CA ASP A 109 5.85 -2.29 5.08
C ASP A 109 5.19 -2.36 3.69
N ARG A 110 3.86 -2.28 3.61
CA ARG A 110 3.11 -2.37 2.36
C ARG A 110 2.93 -1.02 1.69
N ALA A 111 2.58 0.01 2.45
CA ALA A 111 2.52 1.40 1.98
C ALA A 111 2.77 2.36 3.14
N ALA A 112 3.48 3.43 2.89
CA ALA A 112 3.70 4.53 3.82
C ALA A 112 4.02 5.78 3.00
N TYR A 113 2.99 6.52 2.60
CA TYR A 113 3.17 7.71 1.77
C TYR A 113 2.17 8.81 2.10
N VAL A 114 2.53 10.01 1.70
CA VAL A 114 1.63 11.15 1.56
C VAL A 114 1.49 11.51 0.09
N ALA A 115 0.36 12.08 -0.29
CA ALA A 115 0.11 12.48 -1.66
C ALA A 115 -0.55 13.85 -1.75
N LEU A 116 -0.31 14.53 -2.88
CA LEU A 116 -1.02 15.72 -3.29
C LEU A 116 -1.62 15.47 -4.68
N SER A 117 -2.90 15.69 -4.82
CA SER A 117 -3.62 15.48 -6.08
C SER A 117 -4.45 16.69 -6.47
N GLY A 118 -4.72 16.80 -7.79
CA GLY A 118 -5.49 17.89 -8.37
C GLY A 118 -5.68 17.70 -9.86
N GLY A 119 -6.00 18.75 -10.59
CA GLY A 119 -6.13 18.73 -12.05
C GLY A 119 -4.85 18.32 -12.79
N PHE A 120 -3.70 18.41 -12.13
CA PHE A 120 -2.40 17.97 -12.66
C PHE A 120 -2.16 16.46 -12.52
N GLY A 121 -3.02 15.71 -11.82
CA GLY A 121 -2.78 14.32 -11.44
C GLY A 121 -2.44 14.17 -9.96
N GLU A 122 -1.59 13.21 -9.61
CA GLU A 122 -1.21 12.92 -8.23
C GLU A 122 0.30 12.71 -8.08
N VAL A 123 0.88 13.36 -7.09
CA VAL A 123 2.27 13.15 -6.65
C VAL A 123 2.26 12.43 -5.31
N ARG A 124 2.98 11.33 -5.18
CA ARG A 124 3.17 10.57 -3.92
C ARG A 124 4.61 10.64 -3.46
N LEU A 125 4.80 10.77 -2.16
CA LEU A 125 6.10 10.79 -1.50
C LEU A 125 6.14 9.71 -0.43
N GLY A 126 7.04 8.73 -0.56
CA GLY A 126 7.21 7.71 0.46
C GLY A 126 7.40 6.31 -0.09
N ARG A 127 6.82 5.32 0.59
CA ARG A 127 6.87 3.91 0.20
C ARG A 127 5.58 3.50 -0.47
N ASP A 128 5.68 2.98 -1.70
CA ASP A 128 4.52 2.53 -2.47
C ASP A 128 4.91 1.37 -3.40
N LEU A 129 3.93 0.88 -4.14
CA LEU A 129 4.13 -0.11 -5.20
C LEU A 129 4.97 0.48 -6.33
N VAL A 130 5.78 -0.36 -6.96
CA VAL A 130 6.44 0.01 -8.23
C VAL A 130 5.43 -0.03 -9.37
N ALA A 131 5.63 0.80 -10.40
CA ALA A 131 4.69 0.93 -11.51
C ALA A 131 4.46 -0.39 -12.27
N SER A 132 5.50 -1.21 -12.45
CA SER A 132 5.39 -2.54 -13.05
C SER A 132 4.43 -3.43 -12.28
N PHE A 133 4.55 -3.46 -10.96
CA PHE A 133 3.69 -4.29 -10.12
C PHE A 133 2.24 -3.80 -10.06
N ILE A 134 2.01 -2.49 -10.19
CA ILE A 134 0.65 -1.95 -10.33
C ILE A 134 -0.03 -2.53 -11.57
N ASN A 135 0.69 -2.62 -12.69
CA ASN A 135 0.18 -3.24 -13.91
C ASN A 135 -0.08 -4.75 -13.72
N ASP A 136 0.83 -5.46 -13.05
CA ASP A 136 0.62 -6.88 -12.73
C ASP A 136 -0.68 -7.08 -11.95
N VAL A 137 -0.94 -6.26 -10.92
CA VAL A 137 -2.18 -6.33 -10.13
C VAL A 137 -3.43 -6.05 -10.97
N ILE A 138 -3.36 -5.11 -11.92
CA ILE A 138 -4.51 -4.72 -12.75
C ILE A 138 -4.84 -5.80 -13.78
N TYR A 139 -3.83 -6.41 -14.38
CA TYR A 139 -4.00 -7.33 -15.52
C TYR A 139 -3.97 -8.82 -15.15
N ASP A 140 -3.58 -9.16 -13.91
CA ASP A 140 -3.64 -10.53 -13.42
C ASP A 140 -5.06 -10.90 -12.98
N PRO A 141 -5.72 -11.90 -13.61
CA PRO A 141 -7.05 -12.35 -13.19
C PRO A 141 -7.12 -12.83 -11.74
N PHE A 142 -5.99 -13.23 -11.17
CA PHE A 142 -5.86 -13.67 -9.79
C PHE A 142 -5.40 -12.55 -8.85
N LEU A 143 -5.34 -11.30 -9.33
CA LEU A 143 -4.90 -10.13 -8.55
C LEU A 143 -3.56 -10.37 -7.84
N THR A 144 -2.69 -11.17 -8.47
CA THR A 144 -1.36 -11.55 -7.98
C THR A 144 -1.36 -12.47 -6.74
N TYR A 145 -2.46 -13.18 -6.46
CA TYR A 145 -2.57 -14.12 -5.34
C TYR A 145 -2.88 -15.54 -5.79
N GLY A 146 -2.51 -16.50 -4.93
CA GLY A 146 -2.82 -17.91 -5.11
C GLY A 146 -2.01 -18.61 -6.21
N VAL A 147 -2.41 -19.84 -6.51
CA VAL A 147 -1.65 -20.72 -7.43
C VAL A 147 -1.69 -20.28 -8.89
N GLY A 148 -2.69 -19.52 -9.28
CA GLY A 148 -2.84 -19.00 -10.65
C GLY A 148 -2.18 -17.64 -10.89
N SER A 149 -1.57 -17.05 -9.87
CA SER A 149 -0.94 -15.73 -9.96
C SER A 149 0.17 -15.69 -11.02
N SER A 150 0.17 -14.64 -11.84
CA SER A 150 1.23 -14.34 -12.79
C SER A 150 2.60 -14.19 -12.12
N LEU A 151 2.63 -13.82 -10.84
CA LEU A 151 3.86 -13.66 -10.06
C LEU A 151 4.57 -14.96 -9.74
N ASN A 152 3.91 -16.11 -9.85
CA ASN A 152 4.55 -17.39 -9.56
C ASN A 152 5.73 -17.67 -10.52
N PHE A 153 5.66 -17.14 -11.74
CA PHE A 153 6.74 -17.28 -12.69
C PHE A 153 7.99 -16.44 -12.34
N PRO A 154 7.89 -15.09 -12.21
CA PRO A 154 9.05 -14.27 -11.87
C PRO A 154 9.62 -14.59 -10.49
N LEU A 155 8.78 -14.92 -9.51
CA LEU A 155 9.26 -15.32 -8.18
C LEU A 155 10.02 -16.65 -8.21
N GLY A 156 9.65 -17.57 -9.09
CA GLY A 156 10.37 -18.83 -9.28
C GLY A 156 11.74 -18.67 -9.95
N VAL A 157 11.98 -17.55 -10.62
CA VAL A 157 13.23 -17.26 -11.33
C VAL A 157 14.20 -16.42 -10.49
N VAL A 158 13.70 -15.58 -9.56
CA VAL A 158 14.59 -14.79 -8.69
C VAL A 158 15.25 -15.65 -7.63
N ALA A 159 16.58 -15.60 -7.61
CA ALA A 159 17.40 -16.48 -6.79
C ALA A 159 17.38 -16.14 -5.29
N ASP A 160 16.89 -14.96 -4.91
CA ASP A 160 16.85 -14.54 -3.51
C ASP A 160 15.65 -13.65 -3.17
N ALA A 161 15.27 -13.69 -1.88
CA ALA A 161 14.14 -12.91 -1.36
C ALA A 161 14.36 -11.38 -1.43
N LYS A 162 15.61 -10.92 -1.52
CA LYS A 162 15.91 -9.48 -1.61
C LYS A 162 15.58 -8.95 -3.00
N SER A 163 15.92 -9.70 -4.02
CA SER A 163 15.57 -9.37 -5.41
C SER A 163 14.06 -9.41 -5.61
N ALA A 164 13.37 -10.39 -5.04
CA ALA A 164 11.92 -10.49 -5.12
C ALA A 164 11.21 -9.30 -4.48
N ALA A 165 11.70 -8.79 -3.37
CA ALA A 165 11.06 -7.68 -2.67
C ALA A 165 11.11 -6.35 -3.44
N SER A 166 12.15 -6.12 -4.25
CA SER A 166 12.28 -4.93 -5.09
C SER A 166 11.32 -4.94 -6.28
N LEU A 167 10.76 -6.09 -6.64
CA LEU A 167 9.76 -6.21 -7.70
C LEU A 167 8.41 -5.59 -7.32
N PHE A 168 8.13 -5.44 -6.05
CA PHE A 168 6.79 -5.07 -5.59
C PHE A 168 6.69 -3.65 -5.08
N ARG A 169 7.68 -3.19 -4.32
CA ARG A 169 7.62 -1.92 -3.60
C ARG A 169 8.94 -1.20 -3.59
N VAL A 170 8.86 0.13 -3.56
CA VAL A 170 10.00 1.02 -3.46
C VAL A 170 9.83 1.96 -2.27
N SER A 171 10.92 2.22 -1.54
CA SER A 171 10.98 3.20 -0.46
C SER A 171 11.68 4.48 -0.93
N ASN A 172 11.42 5.58 -0.21
CA ASN A 172 11.99 6.91 -0.52
C ASN A 172 11.70 7.34 -1.97
N ALA A 173 10.52 6.96 -2.46
CA ALA A 173 10.11 7.24 -3.82
C ALA A 173 9.37 8.56 -3.94
N VAL A 174 9.52 9.17 -5.10
CA VAL A 174 8.64 10.21 -5.64
C VAL A 174 7.94 9.58 -6.84
N SER A 175 6.62 9.41 -6.75
CA SER A 175 5.82 8.83 -7.82
C SER A 175 4.84 9.87 -8.35
N TYR A 176 4.61 9.85 -9.65
CA TYR A 176 3.62 10.71 -10.30
C TYR A 176 2.65 9.87 -11.11
N PHE A 177 1.39 10.15 -10.92
CA PHE A 177 0.28 9.56 -11.67
C PHE A 177 -0.40 10.66 -12.48
N THR A 178 -0.49 10.47 -13.79
CA THR A 178 -1.16 11.41 -14.67
C THR A 178 -2.66 11.49 -14.38
N PRO A 179 -3.31 12.62 -14.67
CA PRO A 179 -4.76 12.66 -14.68
C PRO A 179 -5.30 11.74 -15.78
N ASN A 180 -6.58 11.38 -15.66
CA ASN A 180 -7.25 10.64 -16.72
C ASN A 180 -7.50 11.57 -17.91
N PHE A 181 -7.01 11.19 -19.09
CA PHE A 181 -7.17 11.94 -20.34
C PHE A 181 -8.34 11.41 -21.21
N GLY A 182 -9.25 10.65 -20.64
CA GLY A 182 -10.48 10.22 -21.33
C GLY A 182 -10.37 8.84 -22.00
N GLY A 183 -9.47 7.99 -21.53
CA GLY A 183 -9.34 6.62 -22.03
C GLY A 183 -8.53 5.75 -21.09
#